data_0d59f4e3904ef1c94a1c5b8ab8a23842
#
_entry.id   0d59f4e3904ef1c94a1c5b8ab8a23842
#
_cell.length_a   1.000
_cell.length_b   1.000
_cell.length_c   1.000
_cell.angle_alpha   90.00
_cell.angle_beta   90.00
_cell.angle_gamma   90.00
#
_symmetry.space_group_name_H-M   'P 1'
#
loop_
_entity.id
_entity.type
_entity.pdbx_description
1 polymer ?
#
loop_
_entity_poly.entity_id
_entity_poly.type
_entity_poly.pdbx_seq_one_letter_code
_entity_poly.pdbx_strand_id
1 'polypeptide(L)'
;MIQIIKRYFTDRDERGKFEGLINFGNWREFNLVETNANVTRGNHYHKKTKEIFIILKGVVKVTAQNIVKNKLTGDTEEKILKKGDVILIEPYVNHTFYTLDKSKWINVLSQIIQKDSPDIHRIKENLI
;
A
#
# COMPACT_ATOMS: atom_id res chain seq x y z
N MET A 1 -8.68 -7.69 -2.46
CA MET A 1 -7.46 -7.56 -1.66
C MET A 1 -6.71 -6.27 -1.95
N ILE A 2 -6.30 -6.09 -3.18
CA ILE A 2 -5.63 -4.86 -3.62
C ILE A 2 -6.66 -4.05 -4.40
N GLN A 3 -7.11 -2.95 -3.83
CA GLN A 3 -8.13 -2.12 -4.46
C GLN A 3 -7.45 -0.98 -5.21
N ILE A 4 -7.64 -0.95 -6.53
CA ILE A 4 -7.13 0.13 -7.38
C ILE A 4 -8.01 1.36 -7.19
N ILE A 5 -7.42 2.49 -6.90
CA ILE A 5 -8.13 3.77 -6.74
C ILE A 5 -7.97 4.56 -8.03
N LYS A 6 -9.09 4.80 -8.68
CA LYS A 6 -9.13 5.59 -9.92
C LYS A 6 -9.19 7.07 -9.61
N ARG A 7 -8.66 7.89 -10.52
CA ARG A 7 -8.82 9.34 -10.42
C ARG A 7 -10.30 9.69 -10.38
N TYR A 8 -10.71 10.55 -9.44
CA TYR A 8 -12.10 11.01 -9.42
C TYR A 8 -12.29 12.24 -10.33
N PHE A 9 -11.20 12.89 -10.75
CA PHE A 9 -11.21 13.85 -11.86
C PHE A 9 -9.80 14.02 -12.41
N THR A 10 -9.73 14.48 -13.66
CA THR A 10 -8.48 14.89 -14.30
C THR A 10 -8.79 16.11 -15.14
N ASP A 11 -8.00 17.17 -14.98
CA ASP A 11 -8.13 18.40 -15.74
C ASP A 11 -6.79 18.75 -16.38
N ARG A 12 -6.81 19.12 -17.65
CA ARG A 12 -5.61 19.50 -18.41
C ARG A 12 -5.81 20.84 -19.07
N ASP A 13 -4.79 21.65 -19.01
CA ASP A 13 -4.71 22.90 -19.75
C ASP A 13 -3.25 23.17 -20.12
N GLU A 14 -2.95 24.38 -20.64
CA GLU A 14 -1.60 24.72 -21.06
C GLU A 14 -0.59 24.76 -19.91
N ARG A 15 -1.05 24.80 -18.66
CA ARG A 15 -0.16 24.80 -17.49
C ARG A 15 0.25 23.38 -17.09
N GLY A 16 -0.50 22.35 -17.54
CA GLY A 16 -0.23 20.96 -17.20
C GLY A 16 -1.50 20.22 -16.81
N LYS A 17 -1.38 19.34 -15.80
CA LYS A 17 -2.45 18.41 -15.42
C LYS A 17 -2.73 18.50 -13.92
N PHE A 18 -4.01 18.51 -13.58
CA PHE A 18 -4.50 18.48 -12.19
C PHE A 18 -5.36 17.22 -12.02
N GLU A 19 -4.96 16.35 -11.12
CA GLU A 19 -5.69 15.08 -10.90
C GLU A 19 -6.12 14.94 -9.45
N GLY A 20 -7.37 14.55 -9.23
CA GLY A 20 -7.87 14.20 -7.92
C GLY A 20 -7.62 12.74 -7.62
N LEU A 21 -6.89 12.46 -6.55
CA LEU A 21 -6.49 11.09 -6.19
C LEU A 21 -7.38 10.50 -5.12
N ILE A 22 -7.64 11.26 -4.05
CA ILE A 22 -8.34 10.76 -2.87
C ILE A 22 -9.29 11.85 -2.37
N ASN A 23 -10.58 11.54 -2.30
CA ASN A 23 -11.58 12.45 -1.76
C ASN A 23 -12.54 11.75 -0.77
N PHE A 24 -12.06 10.71 -0.13
CA PHE A 24 -12.84 9.92 0.82
C PHE A 24 -11.98 9.54 2.02
N GLY A 25 -12.62 9.06 3.09
CA GLY A 25 -11.95 8.54 4.28
C GLY A 25 -11.40 9.61 5.21
N ASN A 26 -10.84 9.14 6.32
CA ASN A 26 -10.18 9.98 7.31
C ASN A 26 -8.74 9.51 7.44
N TRP A 27 -7.81 10.32 6.93
CA TRP A 27 -6.40 9.95 6.88
C TRP A 27 -5.64 10.78 7.91
N ARG A 28 -4.82 10.11 8.72
CA ARG A 28 -4.20 10.72 9.90
C ARG A 28 -2.68 10.76 9.84
N GLU A 29 -2.08 9.95 8.98
CA GLU A 29 -0.63 9.92 8.87
C GLU A 29 -0.21 9.75 7.42
N PHE A 30 0.78 10.51 6.98
CA PHE A 30 1.32 10.49 5.62
C PHE A 30 2.83 10.29 5.73
N ASN A 31 3.35 9.27 5.04
CA ASN A 31 4.78 8.97 5.05
C ASN A 31 5.33 8.96 3.62
N LEU A 32 6.53 9.48 3.47
CA LEU A 32 7.28 9.38 2.22
C LEU A 32 8.26 8.24 2.36
N VAL A 33 8.19 7.27 1.45
CA VAL A 33 9.01 6.06 1.49
C VAL A 33 9.89 6.00 0.27
N GLU A 34 11.19 5.89 0.46
CA GLU A 34 12.16 5.62 -0.60
C GLU A 34 12.71 4.21 -0.39
N THR A 35 12.82 3.44 -1.46
CA THR A 35 13.28 2.07 -1.36
C THR A 35 14.19 1.76 -2.53
N ASN A 36 15.34 1.20 -2.23
CA ASN A 36 16.30 0.75 -3.26
C ASN A 36 15.68 -0.40 -4.07
N ALA A 37 16.25 -0.67 -5.23
CA ALA A 37 15.83 -1.80 -6.06
C ALA A 37 16.09 -3.14 -5.37
N ASN A 38 15.25 -4.13 -5.66
CA ASN A 38 15.40 -5.51 -5.18
C ASN A 38 15.30 -5.62 -3.65
N VAL A 39 14.42 -4.82 -3.05
CA VAL A 39 14.19 -4.80 -1.60
C VAL A 39 12.74 -5.19 -1.32
N THR A 40 12.56 -6.00 -0.29
CA THR A 40 11.24 -6.39 0.20
C THR A 40 10.89 -5.57 1.42
N ARG A 41 9.67 -5.00 1.41
CA ARG A 41 9.07 -4.34 2.56
C ARG A 41 7.72 -4.96 2.86
N GLY A 42 7.31 -4.87 4.13
CA GLY A 42 6.00 -5.34 4.55
C GLY A 42 6.03 -6.79 5.00
N ASN A 43 5.28 -7.65 4.34
CA ASN A 43 4.97 -9.00 4.79
C ASN A 43 4.30 -8.95 6.17
N HIS A 44 3.30 -8.09 6.27
CA HIS A 44 2.55 -7.86 7.49
C HIS A 44 1.11 -7.43 7.15
N TYR A 45 0.28 -7.36 8.17
CA TYR A 45 -1.08 -6.86 8.04
C TYR A 45 -1.43 -5.98 9.23
N HIS A 46 -2.50 -5.22 9.08
CA HIS A 46 -3.03 -4.36 10.11
C HIS A 46 -4.41 -4.85 10.53
N LYS A 47 -4.78 -4.64 11.77
CA LYS A 47 -6.12 -5.03 12.27
C LYS A 47 -7.10 -3.86 12.24
N LYS A 48 -6.60 -2.62 12.31
CA LYS A 48 -7.44 -1.42 12.40
C LYS A 48 -7.12 -0.41 11.31
N THR A 49 -5.94 -0.46 10.74
CA THR A 49 -5.43 0.58 9.84
C THR A 49 -5.70 0.24 8.40
N LYS A 50 -6.32 1.18 7.68
CA LYS A 50 -6.39 1.16 6.22
C LYS A 50 -5.18 1.92 5.68
N GLU A 51 -4.64 1.46 4.58
CA GLU A 51 -3.49 2.09 3.94
C GLU A 51 -3.77 2.43 2.49
N ILE A 52 -3.33 3.60 2.08
CA ILE A 52 -3.24 3.97 0.68
C ILE A 52 -1.76 4.10 0.32
N PHE A 53 -1.41 3.65 -0.88
CA PHE A 53 -0.07 3.78 -1.44
C PHE A 53 -0.18 4.52 -2.76
N ILE A 54 0.59 5.60 -2.90
CA ILE A 54 0.64 6.42 -4.11
C ILE A 54 2.06 6.31 -4.67
N ILE A 55 2.20 5.67 -5.82
CA ILE A 55 3.52 5.44 -6.42
C ILE A 55 3.97 6.69 -7.17
N LEU A 56 5.09 7.26 -6.73
CA LEU A 56 5.67 8.46 -7.33
C LEU A 56 6.76 8.15 -8.34
N LYS A 57 7.46 7.03 -8.15
CA LYS A 57 8.60 6.65 -9.00
C LYS A 57 8.86 5.16 -8.86
N GLY A 58 9.36 4.54 -9.92
CA GLY A 58 9.81 3.16 -9.92
C GLY A 58 8.74 2.16 -10.28
N VAL A 59 9.07 0.88 -10.09
CA VAL A 59 8.19 -0.25 -10.37
C VAL A 59 8.20 -1.17 -9.16
N VAL A 60 7.01 -1.46 -8.64
CA VAL A 60 6.86 -2.20 -7.39
C VAL A 60 5.87 -3.35 -7.60
N LYS A 61 6.26 -4.55 -7.20
CA LYS A 61 5.34 -5.67 -7.16
C LYS A 61 4.71 -5.75 -5.78
N VAL A 62 3.39 -5.70 -5.71
CA VAL A 62 2.66 -5.91 -4.47
C VAL A 62 1.96 -7.25 -4.51
N THR A 63 2.10 -8.01 -3.43
CA THR A 63 1.44 -9.30 -3.25
C THR A 63 0.56 -9.20 -2.01
N ALA A 64 -0.68 -9.65 -2.11
CA ALA A 64 -1.65 -9.58 -1.03
C ALA A 64 -2.33 -10.92 -0.81
N GLN A 65 -2.70 -11.18 0.44
CA GLN A 65 -3.35 -12.40 0.85
C GLN A 65 -4.23 -12.09 2.07
N ASN A 66 -5.46 -12.56 2.07
CA ASN A 66 -6.38 -12.33 3.18
C ASN A 66 -5.97 -13.12 4.42
N ILE A 67 -6.23 -12.51 5.58
CA ILE A 67 -6.06 -13.13 6.88
C ILE A 67 -7.44 -13.48 7.42
N VAL A 68 -7.65 -14.77 7.73
CA VAL A 68 -8.90 -15.25 8.32
C VAL A 68 -8.53 -16.11 9.53
N LYS A 69 -9.08 -15.80 10.70
CA LYS A 69 -8.80 -16.51 11.95
C LYS A 69 -7.29 -16.63 12.23
N ASN A 70 -6.58 -15.51 12.04
CA ASN A 70 -5.13 -15.39 12.25
C ASN A 70 -4.28 -16.28 11.35
N LYS A 71 -4.81 -16.69 10.20
CA LYS A 71 -4.09 -17.50 9.22
C LYS A 71 -4.23 -16.92 7.83
N LEU A 72 -3.22 -17.15 7.00
CA LEU A 72 -3.28 -16.82 5.59
C LEU A 72 -4.28 -17.75 4.89
N THR A 73 -5.06 -17.17 3.98
CA THR A 73 -5.91 -17.95 3.08
C THR A 73 -5.06 -18.51 1.93
N GLY A 74 -5.62 -19.44 1.15
CA GLY A 74 -4.95 -19.95 -0.04
C GLY A 74 -4.91 -18.98 -1.20
N ASP A 75 -5.80 -17.99 -1.21
CA ASP A 75 -5.93 -17.05 -2.31
C ASP A 75 -4.90 -15.91 -2.20
N THR A 76 -4.22 -15.63 -3.28
CA THR A 76 -3.27 -14.52 -3.37
C THR A 76 -3.61 -13.63 -4.54
N GLU A 77 -3.23 -12.37 -4.45
CA GLU A 77 -3.35 -11.40 -5.53
C GLU A 77 -2.03 -10.68 -5.69
N GLU A 78 -1.62 -10.46 -6.92
CA GLU A 78 -0.36 -9.80 -7.24
C GLU A 78 -0.60 -8.72 -8.29
N LYS A 79 0.01 -7.56 -8.10
CA LYS A 79 -0.05 -6.48 -9.08
C LYS A 79 1.31 -5.81 -9.20
N ILE A 80 1.62 -5.34 -10.42
CA ILE A 80 2.78 -4.51 -10.69
C ILE A 80 2.31 -3.07 -10.72
N LEU A 81 2.88 -2.26 -9.85
CA LEU A 81 2.54 -0.85 -9.70
C LEU A 81 3.66 0.02 -10.27
N LYS A 82 3.27 1.13 -10.88
CA LYS A 82 4.20 2.09 -11.47
C LYS A 82 3.76 3.52 -11.14
N LYS A 83 4.57 4.48 -11.52
CA LYS A 83 4.31 5.91 -11.29
C LYS A 83 2.86 6.26 -11.62
N GLY A 84 2.18 6.88 -10.68
CA GLY A 84 0.81 7.32 -10.82
C GLY A 84 -0.24 6.34 -10.28
N ASP A 85 0.14 5.10 -10.03
CA ASP A 85 -0.81 4.12 -9.49
C ASP A 85 -1.12 4.42 -8.03
N VAL A 86 -2.38 4.25 -7.66
CA VAL A 86 -2.89 4.42 -6.30
C VAL A 86 -3.66 3.17 -5.92
N ILE A 87 -3.32 2.58 -4.78
CA ILE A 87 -4.02 1.40 -4.26
C ILE A 87 -4.42 1.60 -2.81
N LEU A 88 -5.46 0.89 -2.39
CA LEU A 88 -5.92 0.82 -1.02
C LEU A 88 -5.84 -0.63 -0.56
N ILE A 89 -5.34 -0.83 0.66
CA ILE A 89 -5.30 -2.13 1.33
C ILE A 89 -6.05 -2.02 2.65
N GLU A 90 -7.05 -2.89 2.81
CA GLU A 90 -7.90 -2.95 4.00
C GLU A 90 -7.20 -3.70 5.14
N PRO A 91 -7.70 -3.58 6.39
CA PRO A 91 -7.24 -4.44 7.48
C PRO A 91 -7.40 -5.93 7.15
N TYR A 92 -6.58 -6.74 7.79
CA TYR A 92 -6.58 -8.20 7.63
C TYR A 92 -6.23 -8.66 6.21
N VAL A 93 -5.43 -7.87 5.51
CA VAL A 93 -4.82 -8.25 4.23
C VAL A 93 -3.31 -8.19 4.40
N ASN A 94 -2.68 -9.35 4.41
CA ASN A 94 -1.22 -9.45 4.47
C ASN A 94 -0.67 -8.94 3.14
N HIS A 95 0.27 -8.02 3.19
CA HIS A 95 0.80 -7.41 1.98
C HIS A 95 2.32 -7.32 2.02
N THR A 96 2.91 -7.49 0.85
CA THR A 96 4.36 -7.47 0.66
C THR A 96 4.67 -6.65 -0.59
N PHE A 97 5.64 -5.76 -0.48
CA PHE A 97 6.12 -4.95 -1.60
C PHE A 97 7.53 -5.40 -1.95
N TYR A 98 7.75 -5.64 -3.22
CA TYR A 98 9.08 -5.93 -3.75
C TYR A 98 9.40 -4.93 -4.85
N THR A 99 10.50 -4.18 -4.70
CA THR A 99 10.91 -3.17 -5.67
C THR A 99 11.67 -3.84 -6.82
N LEU A 100 11.14 -3.68 -8.04
CA LEU A 100 11.83 -4.10 -9.25
C LEU A 100 12.81 -3.03 -9.72
N ASP A 101 12.63 -1.80 -9.26
CA ASP A 101 13.43 -0.64 -9.56
C ASP A 101 13.46 0.25 -8.32
N LYS A 102 14.43 1.16 -8.24
CA LYS A 102 14.46 2.16 -7.16
C LYS A 102 13.15 2.94 -7.16
N SER A 103 12.46 2.95 -6.04
CA SER A 103 11.09 3.41 -5.97
C SER A 103 10.86 4.44 -4.87
N LYS A 104 9.83 5.24 -5.06
CA LYS A 104 9.39 6.23 -4.09
C LYS A 104 7.87 6.22 -4.08
N TRP A 105 7.28 6.21 -2.89
CA TRP A 105 5.83 6.29 -2.75
C TRP A 105 5.41 7.03 -1.49
N ILE A 106 4.17 7.49 -1.49
CA ILE A 106 3.53 8.03 -0.30
C ILE A 106 2.65 6.93 0.28
N ASN A 107 2.79 6.74 1.58
CA ASN A 107 1.98 5.82 2.34
C ASN A 107 1.04 6.65 3.22
N VAL A 108 -0.26 6.43 3.08
CA VAL A 108 -1.31 7.18 3.77
C VAL A 108 -2.04 6.23 4.70
N LEU A 109 -2.10 6.57 5.97
CA LEU A 109 -2.65 5.70 7.01
C LEU A 109 -3.89 6.32 7.65
N SER A 110 -4.92 5.49 7.90
CA SER A 110 -6.13 5.90 8.59
C SER A 110 -5.93 6.05 10.10
N GLN A 111 -4.84 5.50 10.64
CA GLN A 111 -4.49 5.58 12.06
C GLN A 111 -3.06 6.04 12.20
N ILE A 112 -2.76 6.76 13.28
CA ILE A 112 -1.39 7.13 13.61
C ILE A 112 -0.65 5.88 14.11
N ILE A 113 0.58 5.68 13.63
CA ILE A 113 1.42 4.58 14.12
C ILE A 113 1.81 4.83 15.57
N GLN A 114 1.47 3.91 16.46
CA GLN A 114 1.82 3.96 17.86
C GLN A 114 3.16 3.27 18.07
N LYS A 115 4.16 3.99 18.56
CA LYS A 115 5.52 3.45 18.72
C LYS A 115 5.60 2.25 19.65
N ASP A 116 4.86 2.30 20.77
CA ASP A 116 4.92 1.26 21.79
C ASP A 116 4.06 0.04 21.48
N SER A 117 3.05 0.21 20.66
CA SER A 117 2.12 -0.86 20.32
C SER A 117 1.60 -0.66 18.90
N PRO A 118 2.45 -0.81 17.89
CA PRO A 118 2.05 -0.58 16.51
C PRO A 118 1.04 -1.63 16.03
N ASP A 119 0.09 -1.19 15.22
CA ASP A 119 -0.88 -2.08 14.57
C ASP A 119 -0.23 -2.76 13.36
N ILE A 120 0.82 -3.52 13.62
CA ILE A 120 1.59 -4.26 12.62
C ILE A 120 1.73 -5.69 13.12
N HIS A 121 1.26 -6.64 12.31
CA HIS A 121 1.20 -8.05 12.68
C HIS A 121 1.79 -8.92 11.59
N ARG A 122 2.44 -10.01 11.97
CA ARG A 122 3.07 -10.95 11.04
C ARG A 122 2.62 -12.35 11.33
N ILE A 123 2.47 -13.14 10.27
CA ILE A 123 2.12 -14.55 10.36
C ILE A 123 3.42 -15.36 10.38
N LYS A 124 3.70 -16.00 11.50
CA LYS A 124 4.96 -16.73 11.70
C LYS A 124 5.11 -17.95 10.81
N GLU A 125 4.01 -18.60 10.46
CA GLU A 125 4.04 -19.78 9.59
C GLU A 125 4.55 -19.49 8.18
N ASN A 126 4.61 -18.23 7.78
CA ASN A 126 5.20 -17.81 6.51
C ASN A 126 6.72 -17.96 6.50
N LEU A 127 7.30 -18.23 7.65
CA LEU A 127 8.75 -18.34 7.81
C LEU A 127 9.28 -19.77 7.64
N ILE A 128 8.39 -20.68 7.28
CA ILE A 128 8.76 -22.07 7.08
C ILE A 128 9.33 -22.29 5.71
#